data_d1d6ec78322b5478234ae6da038103cb
#
_entry.id   d1d6ec78322b5478234ae6da038103cb
#
_cell.length_a   1.000
_cell.length_b   1.000
_cell.length_c   1.000
_cell.angle_alpha   90.00
_cell.angle_beta   90.00
_cell.angle_gamma   90.00
#
_symmetry.space_group_name_H-M   'P 1'
#
loop_
_entity.id
_entity.type
_entity.pdbx_description
1 polymer ?
#
loop_
_entity_poly.entity_id
_entity_poly.type
_entity_poly.pdbx_seq_one_letter_code
_entity_poly.pdbx_strand_id
1 'polypeptide(L)'
;NGNSKFWQMNFGKRPTDELYDLKTDPDCVKNLAENQTHLDLKYELSNQMEKELTVHGDPRQSGNGKIFDSYPFVGNWNNFFENFTSGKKTPGTGWVSSSDYEKEALD
;
A
#
# COMPACT_ATOMS: atom_id res chain seq x y z
N ASN A 1 -8.36 -16.34 12.57
CA ASN A 1 -7.19 -17.14 12.20
C ASN A 1 -6.34 -16.36 11.21
N GLY A 2 -5.25 -15.73 11.70
CA GLY A 2 -4.33 -14.92 10.87
C GLY A 2 -3.59 -15.69 9.77
N ASN A 3 -3.89 -16.96 9.58
CA ASN A 3 -3.32 -17.82 8.54
C ASN A 3 -4.27 -18.06 7.36
N SER A 4 -5.42 -17.41 7.31
CA SER A 4 -6.26 -17.53 6.13
C SER A 4 -5.60 -16.87 4.92
N LYS A 5 -5.78 -17.44 3.73
CA LYS A 5 -5.28 -16.88 2.47
C LYS A 5 -5.68 -15.41 2.31
N PHE A 6 -6.92 -15.07 2.64
CA PHE A 6 -7.45 -13.72 2.54
C PHE A 6 -6.79 -12.75 3.52
N TRP A 7 -6.50 -13.20 4.75
CA TRP A 7 -5.77 -12.38 5.71
C TRP A 7 -4.35 -12.05 5.18
N GLN A 8 -3.64 -13.06 4.65
CA GLN A 8 -2.30 -12.85 4.07
C GLN A 8 -2.34 -11.90 2.87
N MET A 9 -3.35 -11.99 2.02
CA MET A 9 -3.50 -11.09 0.87
C MET A 9 -3.75 -9.64 1.29
N ASN A 10 -4.46 -9.41 2.41
CA ASN A 10 -4.80 -8.06 2.86
C ASN A 10 -3.75 -7.47 3.82
N PHE A 11 -3.20 -8.27 4.71
CA PHE A 11 -2.36 -7.81 5.83
C PHE A 11 -0.96 -8.41 5.82
N GLY A 12 -0.67 -9.35 4.93
CA GLY A 12 0.65 -9.94 4.76
C GLY A 12 1.65 -8.90 4.23
N LYS A 13 2.94 -9.17 4.46
CA LYS A 13 4.01 -8.34 3.91
C LYS A 13 3.96 -8.41 2.38
N ARG A 14 3.82 -7.25 1.73
CA ARG A 14 3.84 -7.15 0.27
C ARG A 14 5.25 -7.39 -0.27
N PRO A 15 5.39 -8.04 -1.43
CA PRO A 15 6.67 -8.11 -2.14
C PRO A 15 7.07 -6.73 -2.67
N THR A 16 8.35 -6.60 -3.07
CA THR A 16 8.88 -5.35 -3.64
C THR A 16 8.21 -5.00 -4.97
N ASP A 17 7.98 -6.02 -5.79
CA ASP A 17 7.37 -5.86 -7.11
C ASP A 17 6.15 -6.74 -7.26
N GLU A 18 5.17 -6.23 -7.98
CA GLU A 18 3.96 -6.97 -8.31
C GLU A 18 3.66 -6.80 -9.80
N LEU A 19 3.42 -7.91 -10.48
CA LEU A 19 3.04 -7.98 -11.89
C LEU A 19 1.86 -8.91 -12.05
N TYR A 20 0.82 -8.44 -12.73
CA TYR A 20 -0.42 -9.19 -12.94
C TYR A 20 -0.85 -9.16 -14.40
N ASP A 21 -1.34 -10.28 -14.91
CA ASP A 21 -2.01 -10.33 -16.20
C ASP A 21 -3.51 -10.14 -16.01
N LEU A 22 -3.98 -8.92 -16.15
CA LEU A 22 -5.39 -8.56 -15.91
C LEU A 22 -6.38 -9.30 -16.82
N LYS A 23 -5.92 -9.88 -17.91
CA LYS A 23 -6.77 -10.66 -18.82
C LYS A 23 -7.11 -12.03 -18.24
N THR A 24 -6.17 -12.66 -17.57
CA THR A 24 -6.31 -14.03 -17.01
C THR A 24 -6.51 -14.01 -15.49
N ASP A 25 -6.15 -12.91 -14.83
CA ASP A 25 -6.22 -12.71 -13.37
C ASP A 25 -6.72 -11.28 -13.05
N PRO A 26 -8.00 -10.98 -13.33
CA PRO A 26 -8.55 -9.64 -13.14
C PRO A 26 -8.58 -9.19 -11.66
N ASP A 27 -8.57 -10.15 -10.73
CA ASP A 27 -8.56 -9.87 -9.28
C ASP A 27 -7.15 -9.72 -8.70
N CYS A 28 -6.09 -9.77 -9.54
CA CYS A 28 -4.69 -9.60 -9.12
C CYS A 28 -4.26 -10.53 -7.98
N VAL A 29 -4.64 -11.80 -8.06
CA VAL A 29 -4.39 -12.80 -7.00
C VAL A 29 -3.03 -13.47 -7.15
N LYS A 30 -2.57 -13.62 -8.41
CA LYS A 30 -1.34 -14.34 -8.75
C LYS A 30 -0.25 -13.37 -9.21
N ASN A 31 0.65 -13.01 -8.29
CA ASN A 31 1.80 -12.20 -8.65
C ASN A 31 2.76 -12.97 -9.57
N LEU A 32 3.07 -12.41 -10.73
CA LEU A 32 3.98 -12.96 -11.75
C LEU A 32 5.38 -12.35 -11.71
N ALA A 33 5.66 -11.41 -10.79
CA ALA A 33 6.91 -10.63 -10.77
C ALA A 33 8.18 -11.48 -10.62
N GLU A 34 8.08 -12.67 -10.03
CA GLU A 34 9.19 -13.61 -9.86
C GLU A 34 9.16 -14.78 -10.85
N ASN A 35 8.18 -14.79 -11.77
CA ASN A 35 8.08 -15.85 -12.75
C ASN A 35 9.09 -15.64 -13.88
N GLN A 36 9.96 -16.64 -14.10
CA GLN A 36 11.04 -16.60 -15.09
C GLN A 36 10.57 -16.24 -16.50
N THR A 37 9.37 -16.69 -16.90
CA THR A 37 8.81 -16.41 -18.22
C THR A 37 8.34 -14.97 -18.40
N HIS A 38 8.27 -14.18 -17.31
CA HIS A 38 7.80 -12.80 -17.32
C HIS A 38 8.88 -11.79 -16.91
N LEU A 39 10.11 -12.23 -16.66
CA LEU A 39 11.18 -11.34 -16.20
C LEU A 39 11.51 -10.26 -17.22
N ASP A 40 11.61 -10.61 -18.51
CA ASP A 40 11.91 -9.62 -19.56
C ASP A 40 10.82 -8.56 -19.64
N LEU A 41 9.55 -8.96 -19.60
CA LEU A 41 8.42 -8.05 -19.56
C LEU A 41 8.43 -7.16 -18.31
N LYS A 42 8.75 -7.74 -17.15
CA LYS A 42 8.88 -6.99 -15.89
C LYS A 42 9.94 -5.89 -16.02
N TYR A 43 11.12 -6.21 -16.56
CA TYR A 43 12.19 -5.24 -16.77
C TYR A 43 11.80 -4.15 -17.77
N GLU A 44 11.14 -4.51 -18.86
CA GLU A 44 10.64 -3.54 -19.83
C GLU A 44 9.67 -2.54 -19.20
N LEU A 45 8.67 -3.04 -18.47
CA LEU A 45 7.68 -2.21 -17.79
C LEU A 45 8.30 -1.33 -16.68
N SER A 46 9.26 -1.87 -15.91
CA SER A 46 9.99 -1.10 -14.89
C SER A 46 10.77 0.05 -15.53
N ASN A 47 11.49 -0.21 -16.60
CA ASN A 47 12.25 0.83 -17.33
C ASN A 47 11.32 1.90 -17.91
N GLN A 48 10.17 1.49 -18.44
CA GLN A 48 9.18 2.43 -18.95
C GLN A 48 8.62 3.31 -17.81
N MET A 49 8.24 2.72 -16.69
CA MET A 49 7.75 3.42 -15.50
C MET A 49 8.78 4.43 -14.97
N GLU A 50 10.04 4.04 -14.80
CA GLU A 50 11.11 4.93 -14.34
C GLU A 50 11.32 6.12 -15.28
N LYS A 51 11.28 5.86 -16.58
CA LYS A 51 11.38 6.91 -17.60
C LYS A 51 10.22 7.90 -17.51
N GLU A 52 9.01 7.40 -17.41
CA GLU A 52 7.81 8.25 -17.27
C GLU A 52 7.86 9.08 -15.98
N LEU A 53 8.18 8.47 -14.85
CA LEU A 53 8.32 9.17 -13.58
C LEU A 53 9.40 10.26 -13.62
N THR A 54 10.51 9.98 -14.30
CA THR A 54 11.58 10.96 -14.50
C THR A 54 11.11 12.14 -15.35
N VAL A 55 10.42 11.87 -16.47
CA VAL A 55 9.86 12.90 -17.36
C VAL A 55 8.84 13.77 -16.62
N HIS A 56 8.02 13.16 -15.76
CA HIS A 56 7.04 13.87 -14.94
C HIS A 56 7.65 14.57 -13.72
N GLY A 57 8.96 14.43 -13.49
CA GLY A 57 9.66 15.10 -12.39
C GLY A 57 9.34 14.54 -11.01
N ASP A 58 9.03 13.23 -10.90
CA ASP A 58 8.80 12.62 -9.58
C ASP A 58 10.04 12.80 -8.69
N PRO A 59 9.90 13.45 -7.52
CA PRO A 59 11.03 13.70 -6.62
C PRO A 59 11.73 12.43 -6.14
N ARG A 60 11.03 11.29 -6.10
CA ARG A 60 11.62 10.00 -5.68
C ARG A 60 12.68 9.53 -6.65
N GLN A 61 12.49 9.79 -7.95
CA GLN A 61 13.46 9.42 -9.00
C GLN A 61 14.74 10.26 -8.93
N SER A 62 14.65 11.49 -8.44
CA SER A 62 15.80 12.39 -8.23
C SER A 62 16.44 12.26 -6.85
N GLY A 63 16.06 11.27 -6.03
CA GLY A 63 16.56 11.09 -4.67
C GLY A 63 15.98 12.07 -3.64
N ASN A 64 15.01 12.90 -4.02
CA ASN A 64 14.39 13.91 -3.18
C ASN A 64 13.03 13.47 -2.61
N GLY A 65 12.78 12.15 -2.48
CA GLY A 65 11.52 11.62 -1.99
C GLY A 65 11.12 12.09 -0.59
N LYS A 66 12.09 12.46 0.23
CA LYS A 66 11.84 13.01 1.57
C LYS A 66 11.07 14.34 1.59
N ILE A 67 10.91 14.99 0.45
CA ILE A 67 10.09 16.22 0.37
C ILE A 67 8.64 15.95 0.80
N PHE A 68 8.14 14.74 0.56
CA PHE A 68 6.77 14.38 0.96
C PHE A 68 6.58 14.37 2.48
N ASP A 69 7.63 14.08 3.25
CA ASP A 69 7.59 14.09 4.72
C ASP A 69 7.52 15.52 5.28
N SER A 70 7.89 16.51 4.46
CA SER A 70 7.86 17.94 4.86
C SER A 70 6.49 18.58 4.70
N TYR A 71 5.57 17.93 4.00
CA TYR A 71 4.23 18.48 3.80
C TYR A 71 3.42 18.43 5.09
N PRO A 72 2.78 19.55 5.49
CA PRO A 72 1.96 19.54 6.68
C PRO A 72 0.75 18.63 6.48
N PHE A 73 0.42 17.87 7.50
CA PHE A 73 -0.82 17.10 7.53
C PHE A 73 -2.01 18.04 7.52
N VAL A 74 -2.89 17.92 6.52
CA VAL A 74 -4.08 18.75 6.37
C VAL A 74 -5.25 18.09 7.07
N GLY A 75 -5.32 18.23 8.39
CA GLY A 75 -6.41 17.65 9.18
C GLY A 75 -6.20 17.85 10.68
N ASN A 76 -7.21 17.47 11.46
CA ASN A 76 -7.21 17.65 12.91
C ASN A 76 -6.43 16.55 13.66
N TRP A 77 -5.69 15.70 12.95
CA TRP A 77 -5.04 14.51 13.48
C TRP A 77 -3.51 14.67 13.58
N ASN A 78 -3.03 15.92 13.63
CA ASN A 78 -1.61 16.19 13.79
C ASN A 78 -1.08 15.50 15.06
N ASN A 79 0.04 14.80 14.90
CA ASN A 79 0.70 14.03 15.96
C ASN A 79 -0.19 12.91 16.56
N PHE A 80 -1.12 12.36 15.75
CA PHE A 80 -2.02 11.29 16.23
C PHE A 80 -1.24 10.10 16.78
N PHE A 81 -0.26 9.62 16.00
CA PHE A 81 0.53 8.44 16.38
C PHE A 81 1.31 8.67 17.67
N GLU A 82 2.02 9.78 17.79
CA GLU A 82 2.79 10.16 18.98
C GLU A 82 1.88 10.34 20.21
N ASN A 83 0.72 10.95 20.02
CA ASN A 83 -0.25 11.11 21.07
C ASN A 83 -0.84 9.77 21.52
N PHE A 84 -1.20 8.90 20.56
CA PHE A 84 -1.71 7.57 20.84
C PHE A 84 -0.68 6.72 21.59
N THR A 85 0.56 6.66 21.11
CA THR A 85 1.64 5.86 21.73
C THR A 85 2.06 6.39 23.08
N SER A 86 1.92 7.70 23.34
CA SER A 86 2.16 8.32 24.65
C SER A 86 0.98 8.23 25.61
N GLY A 87 -0.12 7.57 25.22
CA GLY A 87 -1.32 7.39 26.03
C GLY A 87 -2.21 8.64 26.15
N LYS A 88 -1.97 9.68 25.37
CA LYS A 88 -2.86 10.82 25.27
C LYS A 88 -4.11 10.45 24.47
N LYS A 89 -5.29 10.72 25.05
CA LYS A 89 -6.53 10.61 24.28
C LYS A 89 -6.59 11.71 23.22
N THR A 90 -6.63 11.32 21.97
CA THR A 90 -6.87 12.23 20.85
C THR A 90 -8.35 12.16 20.45
N PRO A 91 -8.99 13.30 20.15
CA PRO A 91 -10.33 13.31 19.61
C PRO A 91 -10.41 12.37 18.39
N GLY A 92 -11.39 11.48 18.34
CA GLY A 92 -11.56 10.51 17.25
C GLY A 92 -10.85 9.17 17.44
N THR A 93 -9.94 9.00 18.44
CA THR A 93 -9.47 7.65 18.78
C THR A 93 -10.61 6.83 19.34
N GLY A 94 -10.84 5.68 18.73
CA GLY A 94 -11.96 4.82 19.09
C GLY A 94 -13.30 5.21 18.44
N TRP A 95 -13.29 6.22 17.55
CA TRP A 95 -14.47 6.48 16.74
C TRP A 95 -14.51 5.44 15.60
N VAL A 96 -15.47 4.58 15.70
CA VAL A 96 -15.80 3.58 14.69
C VAL A 96 -17.29 3.74 14.43
N SER A 97 -17.67 3.84 13.16
CA SER A 97 -19.07 3.87 12.79
C SER A 97 -19.72 2.52 13.11
N SER A 98 -20.99 2.51 13.49
CA SER A 98 -21.71 1.25 13.69
C SER A 98 -21.81 0.41 12.40
N SER A 99 -21.60 1.02 11.23
CA SER A 99 -21.52 0.33 9.95
C SER A 99 -20.18 -0.36 9.70
N ASP A 100 -19.15 -0.04 10.48
CA ASP A 100 -17.81 -0.61 10.33
C ASP A 100 -17.63 -1.93 11.09
N TYR A 101 -18.65 -2.31 11.86
CA TYR A 101 -18.68 -3.61 12.54
C TYR A 101 -19.46 -4.62 11.71
N GLU A 102 -18.87 -5.78 11.47
CA GLU A 102 -19.62 -6.94 11.02
C GLU A 102 -20.53 -7.39 12.15
N LYS A 103 -21.82 -7.57 11.84
CA LYS A 103 -22.82 -8.01 12.81
C LYS A 103 -22.76 -9.50 13.11
N GLU A 104 -22.11 -10.26 12.24
CA GLU A 104 -21.94 -11.71 12.37
C GLU A 104 -20.49 -12.06 12.02
N ALA A 105 -19.90 -12.98 12.81
CA ALA A 105 -18.58 -13.52 12.47
C ALA A 105 -18.68 -14.29 11.15
N LEU A 106 -17.78 -14.01 10.23
CA LEU A 106 -17.60 -14.85 9.05
C LEU A 106 -17.02 -16.20 9.50
N ASP A 107 -17.75 -17.27 9.28
CA ASP A 107 -17.32 -18.67 9.54
C ASP A 107 -16.12 -19.08 8.66
#